data_4de190b218f42f9cfaad9b48e961b45c
#
_entry.id   4de190b218f42f9cfaad9b48e961b45c
#
_cell.length_a   1.000
_cell.length_b   1.000
_cell.length_c   1.000
_cell.angle_alpha   90.00
_cell.angle_beta   90.00
_cell.angle_gamma   90.00
#
_symmetry.space_group_name_H-M   'P 1'
#
loop_
_entity.id
_entity.type
_entity.pdbx_description
1 polymer ?
#
loop_
_entity_poly.entity_id
_entity_poly.type
_entity_poly.pdbx_seq_one_letter_code
_entity_poly.pdbx_strand_id
1 'polypeptide(L)'
;MKLTRARKYEKILRKTRGIFYKNPLLSLGLALPLAVIPSYNLIATTAVSLSMLICFVPAVLLASLIGKRIASPWQVVVYPLVSCLLLIPTRILLVTLFPMIQDTLGIYLSLVCVNSLLMYATGKASEQKPGQALGFSLRLWLGASLVAFVCGAIRELCATGSLFGFTILSDAPRLPVAQMAMGGFILLAFFAAFCRTIHRLILTLAMKADTPKGGEEQ
;
A
#
# COMPACT_ATOMS: atom_id res chain seq x y z
N MET A 1 30.23 -12.82 -18.96
CA MET A 1 30.10 -11.46 -18.36
C MET A 1 28.66 -10.87 -18.43
N LYS A 2 27.76 -11.34 -19.31
CA LYS A 2 26.39 -10.81 -19.51
C LYS A 2 25.35 -11.29 -18.46
N LEU A 3 25.51 -12.47 -17.90
CA LEU A 3 24.66 -13.01 -16.81
C LEU A 3 24.68 -12.20 -15.50
N THR A 4 25.66 -11.31 -15.35
CA THR A 4 25.83 -10.47 -14.15
C THR A 4 24.84 -9.31 -14.09
N ARG A 5 24.40 -8.77 -15.23
CA ARG A 5 23.42 -7.66 -15.29
C ARG A 5 22.01 -8.16 -15.00
N ALA A 6 21.56 -9.24 -15.63
CA ALA A 6 20.26 -9.84 -15.35
C ALA A 6 20.14 -10.26 -13.87
N ARG A 7 21.17 -10.88 -13.29
CA ARG A 7 21.22 -11.19 -11.85
C ARG A 7 21.22 -9.96 -10.95
N LYS A 8 21.85 -8.85 -11.37
CA LYS A 8 21.84 -7.59 -10.62
C LYS A 8 20.44 -6.94 -10.66
N TYR A 9 19.75 -6.98 -11.81
CA TYR A 9 18.37 -6.53 -11.95
C TYR A 9 17.40 -7.44 -11.16
N GLU A 10 17.57 -8.76 -11.20
CA GLU A 10 16.79 -9.67 -10.36
C GLU A 10 16.99 -9.40 -8.85
N LYS A 11 18.22 -9.12 -8.42
CA LYS A 11 18.50 -8.74 -7.02
C LYS A 11 17.83 -7.42 -6.63
N ILE A 12 17.83 -6.41 -7.51
CA ILE A 12 17.16 -5.12 -7.27
C ILE A 12 15.64 -5.33 -7.26
N LEU A 13 15.08 -6.07 -8.22
CA LEU A 13 13.67 -6.44 -8.27
C LEU A 13 13.23 -7.29 -7.06
N ARG A 14 14.09 -8.15 -6.54
CA ARG A 14 13.86 -8.88 -5.28
C ARG A 14 13.88 -7.96 -4.06
N LYS A 15 14.71 -6.93 -4.05
CA LYS A 15 14.83 -5.97 -2.93
C LYS A 15 13.64 -4.99 -2.89
N THR A 16 13.10 -4.60 -4.06
CA THR A 16 11.89 -3.75 -4.20
C THR A 16 10.59 -4.57 -4.24
N ARG A 17 10.68 -5.89 -4.04
CA ARG A 17 9.54 -6.80 -3.99
C ARG A 17 8.66 -6.47 -2.77
N GLY A 18 7.45 -5.97 -3.02
CA GLY A 18 6.48 -5.58 -2.00
C GLY A 18 6.20 -4.09 -1.95
N ILE A 19 7.10 -3.22 -2.41
CA ILE A 19 6.87 -1.77 -2.45
C ILE A 19 6.19 -1.40 -3.79
N PHE A 20 6.83 -1.67 -4.92
CA PHE A 20 6.29 -1.43 -6.27
C PHE A 20 6.02 -2.73 -7.02
N TYR A 21 7.01 -3.62 -7.04
CA TYR A 21 6.93 -4.90 -7.72
C TYR A 21 6.19 -5.92 -6.87
N LYS A 22 5.09 -6.48 -7.41
CA LYS A 22 4.19 -7.40 -6.69
C LYS A 22 3.67 -6.80 -5.38
N ASN A 23 3.39 -5.49 -5.36
CA ASN A 23 2.65 -4.90 -4.27
C ASN A 23 1.26 -5.56 -4.21
N PRO A 24 0.88 -6.20 -3.09
CA PRO A 24 -0.40 -6.90 -2.99
C PRO A 24 -1.60 -6.00 -3.20
N LEU A 25 -1.50 -4.71 -2.88
CA LEU A 25 -2.55 -3.73 -3.13
C LEU A 25 -2.80 -3.56 -4.65
N LEU A 26 -1.74 -3.39 -5.45
CA LEU A 26 -1.84 -3.20 -6.90
C LEU A 26 -2.01 -4.50 -7.69
N SER A 27 -1.42 -5.62 -7.20
CA SER A 27 -1.43 -6.90 -7.93
C SER A 27 -2.64 -7.77 -7.60
N LEU A 28 -3.09 -7.75 -6.35
CA LEU A 28 -4.19 -8.57 -5.85
C LEU A 28 -5.44 -7.75 -5.50
N GLY A 29 -5.37 -6.43 -5.56
CA GLY A 29 -6.48 -5.56 -5.19
C GLY A 29 -6.82 -5.60 -3.68
N LEU A 30 -5.84 -5.91 -2.82
CA LEU A 30 -6.07 -6.02 -1.39
C LEU A 30 -6.18 -4.62 -0.75
N ALA A 31 -7.13 -4.45 0.17
CA ALA A 31 -7.38 -3.20 0.89
C ALA A 31 -7.68 -1.98 -0.03
N LEU A 32 -8.29 -2.20 -1.20
CA LEU A 32 -8.66 -1.11 -2.12
C LEU A 32 -9.53 -0.02 -1.46
N PRO A 33 -10.59 -0.35 -0.70
CA PRO A 33 -11.40 0.68 -0.05
C PRO A 33 -10.59 1.52 0.93
N LEU A 34 -9.65 0.89 1.65
CA LEU A 34 -8.79 1.57 2.60
C LEU A 34 -7.80 2.52 1.92
N ALA A 35 -7.31 2.16 0.73
CA ALA A 35 -6.39 3.00 -0.03
C ALA A 35 -7.10 4.13 -0.79
N VAL A 36 -8.35 3.93 -1.23
CA VAL A 36 -9.06 4.87 -2.10
C VAL A 36 -9.89 5.86 -1.31
N ILE A 37 -10.68 5.42 -0.34
CA ILE A 37 -11.68 6.28 0.31
C ILE A 37 -11.01 7.40 1.11
N PRO A 38 -10.06 7.14 2.03
CA PRO A 38 -9.42 8.19 2.80
C PRO A 38 -8.41 9.01 2.00
N SER A 39 -8.00 8.57 0.82
CA SER A 39 -7.03 9.29 -0.02
C SER A 39 -7.62 10.46 -0.83
N TYR A 40 -8.72 11.08 -0.39
CA TYR A 40 -9.24 12.31 -0.97
C TYR A 40 -8.41 13.54 -0.59
N ASN A 41 -7.67 13.46 0.51
CA ASN A 41 -6.83 14.51 1.07
C ASN A 41 -5.56 13.86 1.65
N LEU A 42 -4.40 14.52 1.50
CA LEU A 42 -3.13 14.01 1.99
C LEU A 42 -3.07 13.92 3.53
N ILE A 43 -3.72 14.84 4.22
CA ILE A 43 -3.78 14.82 5.70
C ILE A 43 -4.57 13.58 6.17
N ALA A 44 -5.71 13.27 5.54
CA ALA A 44 -6.46 12.04 5.84
C ALA A 44 -5.66 10.78 5.50
N THR A 45 -4.92 10.81 4.39
CA THR A 45 -4.04 9.71 3.98
C THR A 45 -2.92 9.48 5.01
N THR A 46 -2.33 10.56 5.58
CA THR A 46 -1.32 10.42 6.64
C THR A 46 -1.90 9.80 7.90
N ALA A 47 -3.09 10.23 8.32
CA ALA A 47 -3.76 9.71 9.51
C ALA A 47 -4.08 8.21 9.37
N VAL A 48 -4.58 7.77 8.22
CA VAL A 48 -4.87 6.35 7.94
C VAL A 48 -3.59 5.53 7.80
N SER A 49 -2.56 6.07 7.18
CA SER A 49 -1.25 5.40 7.07
C SER A 49 -0.62 5.19 8.45
N LEU A 50 -0.70 6.18 9.34
CA LEU A 50 -0.22 6.07 10.71
C LEU A 50 -1.03 5.04 11.50
N SER A 51 -2.35 5.06 11.39
CA SER A 51 -3.23 4.07 12.00
C SER A 51 -2.90 2.66 11.54
N MET A 52 -2.66 2.51 10.24
CA MET A 52 -2.27 1.25 9.66
C MET A 52 -0.91 0.77 10.20
N LEU A 53 0.05 1.66 10.43
CA LEU A 53 1.32 1.28 11.05
C LEU A 53 1.11 0.70 12.45
N ILE A 54 0.33 1.40 13.28
CA ILE A 54 0.14 1.05 14.70
C ILE A 54 -0.75 -0.19 14.87
N CYS A 55 -1.78 -0.38 14.04
CA CYS A 55 -2.70 -1.51 14.15
C CYS A 55 -2.22 -2.75 13.38
N PHE A 56 -1.73 -2.56 12.15
CA PHE A 56 -1.39 -3.64 11.24
C PHE A 56 -0.07 -4.33 11.60
N VAL A 57 1.00 -3.56 11.86
CA VAL A 57 2.34 -4.14 12.08
C VAL A 57 2.38 -5.02 13.33
N PRO A 58 1.85 -4.60 14.51
CA PRO A 58 1.85 -5.47 15.68
C PRO A 58 0.93 -6.69 15.52
N ALA A 59 -0.22 -6.56 14.84
CA ALA A 59 -1.10 -7.69 14.59
C ALA A 59 -0.41 -8.77 13.72
N VAL A 60 0.34 -8.37 12.69
CA VAL A 60 1.14 -9.29 11.86
C VAL A 60 2.30 -9.89 12.65
N LEU A 61 2.92 -9.12 13.54
CA LEU A 61 3.98 -9.63 14.41
C LEU A 61 3.45 -10.70 15.39
N LEU A 62 2.30 -10.45 16.00
CA LEU A 62 1.61 -11.44 16.85
C LEU A 62 1.25 -12.70 16.05
N ALA A 63 0.85 -12.58 14.80
CA ALA A 63 0.60 -13.73 13.93
C ALA A 63 1.84 -14.61 13.75
N SER A 64 3.04 -14.03 13.68
CA SER A 64 4.28 -14.81 13.57
C SER A 64 4.68 -15.48 14.88
N LEU A 65 4.30 -14.92 16.04
CA LEU A 65 4.61 -15.46 17.35
C LEU A 65 3.67 -16.61 17.75
N ILE A 66 2.38 -16.44 17.50
CA ILE A 66 1.31 -17.30 18.04
C ILE A 66 0.65 -18.13 16.91
N GLY A 67 0.83 -17.75 15.66
CA GLY A 67 0.08 -18.30 14.52
C GLY A 67 0.11 -19.82 14.38
N LYS A 68 1.22 -20.46 14.77
CA LYS A 68 1.35 -21.93 14.75
C LYS A 68 0.50 -22.63 15.82
N ARG A 69 0.05 -21.91 16.85
CA ARG A 69 -0.75 -22.48 17.96
C ARG A 69 -2.25 -22.28 17.75
N ILE A 70 -2.65 -21.38 16.85
CA ILE A 70 -4.06 -21.08 16.59
C ILE A 70 -4.49 -21.82 15.32
N ALA A 71 -5.58 -22.59 15.41
CA ALA A 71 -6.18 -23.25 14.25
C ALA A 71 -6.59 -22.23 13.18
N SER A 72 -6.39 -22.58 11.91
CA SER A 72 -6.59 -21.68 10.75
C SER A 72 -7.92 -20.88 10.77
N PRO A 73 -9.09 -21.47 11.09
CA PRO A 73 -10.34 -20.70 11.09
C PRO A 73 -10.38 -19.61 12.18
N TRP A 74 -9.75 -19.83 13.33
CA TRP A 74 -9.71 -18.83 14.41
C TRP A 74 -8.78 -17.66 14.13
N GLN A 75 -7.78 -17.83 13.27
CA GLN A 75 -6.84 -16.76 12.89
C GLN A 75 -7.57 -15.58 12.26
N VAL A 76 -8.62 -15.84 11.48
CA VAL A 76 -9.43 -14.80 10.81
C VAL A 76 -10.17 -13.90 11.82
N VAL A 77 -10.45 -14.38 13.02
CA VAL A 77 -11.14 -13.62 14.08
C VAL A 77 -10.15 -12.96 15.03
N VAL A 78 -9.13 -13.70 15.46
CA VAL A 78 -8.19 -13.24 16.48
C VAL A 78 -7.35 -12.05 16.03
N TYR A 79 -6.81 -12.06 14.81
CA TYR A 79 -5.93 -10.96 14.37
C TYR A 79 -6.65 -9.65 14.12
N PRO A 80 -7.84 -9.60 13.49
CA PRO A 80 -8.63 -8.37 13.45
C PRO A 80 -9.04 -7.86 14.83
N LEU A 81 -9.37 -8.77 15.77
CA LEU A 81 -9.73 -8.40 17.13
C LEU A 81 -8.55 -7.71 17.83
N VAL A 82 -7.35 -8.25 17.70
CA VAL A 82 -6.13 -7.60 18.22
C VAL A 82 -5.92 -6.22 17.56
N SER A 83 -6.11 -6.13 16.25
CA SER A 83 -6.00 -4.86 15.53
C SER A 83 -7.06 -3.84 16.01
N CYS A 84 -8.28 -4.27 16.30
CA CYS A 84 -9.33 -3.44 16.88
C CYS A 84 -9.00 -2.94 18.29
N LEU A 85 -8.39 -3.77 19.13
CA LEU A 85 -7.91 -3.34 20.45
C LEU A 85 -6.84 -2.25 20.34
N LEU A 86 -5.92 -2.38 19.37
CA LEU A 86 -4.90 -1.37 19.10
C LEU A 86 -5.48 -0.09 18.49
N LEU A 87 -6.67 -0.13 17.91
CA LEU A 87 -7.33 1.05 17.39
C LEU A 87 -7.72 2.04 18.48
N ILE A 88 -8.02 1.58 19.70
CA ILE A 88 -8.41 2.44 20.82
C ILE A 88 -7.31 3.47 21.13
N PRO A 89 -6.07 3.07 21.47
CA PRO A 89 -5.00 4.04 21.70
C PRO A 89 -4.61 4.81 20.43
N THR A 90 -4.76 4.20 19.26
CA THR A 90 -4.50 4.88 17.98
C THR A 90 -5.46 6.04 17.75
N ARG A 91 -6.75 5.87 18.07
CA ARG A 91 -7.73 6.97 17.99
C ARG A 91 -7.39 8.12 18.91
N ILE A 92 -6.98 7.86 20.14
CA ILE A 92 -6.54 8.89 21.09
C ILE A 92 -5.36 9.68 20.51
N LEU A 93 -4.37 8.98 19.95
CA LEU A 93 -3.22 9.60 19.31
C LEU A 93 -3.62 10.46 18.10
N LEU A 94 -4.56 9.98 17.28
CA LEU A 94 -5.00 10.72 16.09
C LEU A 94 -5.79 11.99 16.44
N VAL A 95 -6.58 11.97 17.52
CA VAL A 95 -7.29 13.17 18.00
C VAL A 95 -6.31 14.25 18.39
N THR A 96 -5.21 13.88 19.04
CA THR A 96 -4.19 14.85 19.45
C THR A 96 -3.37 15.39 18.28
N LEU A 97 -3.09 14.57 17.27
CA LEU A 97 -2.30 14.98 16.11
C LEU A 97 -3.14 15.66 15.03
N PHE A 98 -4.38 15.22 14.84
CA PHE A 98 -5.27 15.63 13.74
C PHE A 98 -6.71 15.82 14.23
N PRO A 99 -7.01 16.85 15.03
CA PRO A 99 -8.32 16.98 15.68
C PRO A 99 -9.51 17.05 14.71
N MET A 100 -9.33 17.64 13.53
CA MET A 100 -10.40 17.80 12.51
C MET A 100 -10.68 16.55 11.67
N ILE A 101 -9.77 15.57 11.66
CA ILE A 101 -9.84 14.43 10.73
C ILE A 101 -10.69 13.30 11.29
N GLN A 102 -10.84 13.22 12.60
CA GLN A 102 -11.56 12.12 13.24
C GLN A 102 -13.03 12.07 12.79
N ASP A 103 -13.69 13.20 12.73
CA ASP A 103 -15.10 13.28 12.31
C ASP A 103 -15.26 12.92 10.83
N THR A 104 -14.29 13.28 10.00
CA THR A 104 -14.32 13.02 8.58
C THR A 104 -13.96 11.57 8.23
N LEU A 105 -13.03 10.96 8.96
CA LEU A 105 -12.65 9.57 8.74
C LEU A 105 -13.63 8.57 9.32
N GLY A 106 -14.29 8.89 10.45
CA GLY A 106 -15.35 8.11 11.05
C GLY A 106 -15.14 6.60 11.00
N ILE A 107 -16.03 5.92 10.28
CA ILE A 107 -16.05 4.46 10.11
C ILE A 107 -14.85 3.92 9.32
N TYR A 108 -14.24 4.75 8.45
CA TYR A 108 -13.12 4.31 7.61
C TYR A 108 -11.86 4.00 8.41
N LEU A 109 -11.70 4.62 9.58
CA LEU A 109 -10.61 4.29 10.48
C LEU A 109 -10.73 2.86 11.03
N SER A 110 -11.95 2.39 11.26
CA SER A 110 -12.20 1.02 11.71
C SER A 110 -11.93 -0.03 10.63
N LEU A 111 -12.03 0.34 9.33
CA LEU A 111 -11.64 -0.52 8.21
C LEU A 111 -10.13 -0.88 8.21
N VAL A 112 -9.30 -0.11 8.91
CA VAL A 112 -7.87 -0.45 9.09
C VAL A 112 -7.72 -1.78 9.84
N CYS A 113 -8.63 -2.09 10.75
CA CYS A 113 -8.56 -3.31 11.56
C CYS A 113 -9.08 -4.55 10.83
N VAL A 114 -10.05 -4.35 9.91
CA VAL A 114 -10.68 -5.46 9.18
C VAL A 114 -10.49 -5.23 7.69
N ASN A 115 -9.33 -5.64 7.19
CA ASN A 115 -9.04 -5.50 5.76
C ASN A 115 -8.37 -6.77 5.20
N SER A 116 -8.53 -6.98 3.90
CA SER A 116 -7.97 -8.14 3.19
C SER A 116 -6.44 -8.18 3.21
N LEU A 117 -5.77 -7.03 3.32
CA LEU A 117 -4.31 -6.98 3.43
C LEU A 117 -3.82 -7.53 4.76
N LEU A 118 -4.55 -7.26 5.87
CA LEU A 118 -4.25 -7.82 7.18
C LEU A 118 -4.38 -9.34 7.15
N MET A 119 -5.47 -9.88 6.57
CA MET A 119 -5.68 -11.32 6.44
C MET A 119 -4.56 -11.99 5.63
N TYR A 120 -4.20 -11.40 4.50
CA TYR A 120 -3.09 -11.88 3.67
C TYR A 120 -1.75 -11.86 4.42
N ALA A 121 -1.48 -10.79 5.16
CA ALA A 121 -0.21 -10.61 5.86
C ALA A 121 -0.09 -11.55 7.06
N THR A 122 -1.13 -11.69 7.86
CA THR A 122 -1.14 -12.58 9.04
C THR A 122 -1.05 -14.05 8.63
N GLY A 123 -1.76 -14.47 7.58
CA GLY A 123 -1.65 -15.82 7.03
C GLY A 123 -0.22 -16.17 6.59
N LYS A 124 0.49 -15.25 5.94
CA LYS A 124 1.89 -15.46 5.56
C LYS A 124 2.87 -15.33 6.73
N ALA A 125 2.60 -14.47 7.68
CA ALA A 125 3.47 -14.23 8.82
C ALA A 125 3.45 -15.40 9.82
N SER A 126 2.35 -16.15 9.91
CA SER A 126 2.22 -17.32 10.78
C SER A 126 3.26 -18.41 10.52
N GLU A 127 3.80 -18.47 9.31
CA GLU A 127 4.82 -19.43 8.89
C GLU A 127 6.26 -18.87 9.01
N GLN A 128 6.41 -17.58 9.28
CA GLN A 128 7.70 -16.87 9.28
C GLN A 128 8.25 -16.65 10.69
N LYS A 129 9.57 -16.44 10.79
CA LYS A 129 10.22 -15.99 12.02
C LYS A 129 9.84 -14.52 12.31
N PRO A 130 9.74 -14.10 13.60
CA PRO A 130 9.29 -12.75 13.97
C PRO A 130 10.07 -11.62 13.30
N GLY A 131 11.39 -11.72 13.19
CA GLY A 131 12.22 -10.72 12.51
C GLY A 131 11.93 -10.61 11.01
N GLN A 132 11.60 -11.71 10.34
CA GLN A 132 11.22 -11.72 8.93
C GLN A 132 9.80 -11.17 8.73
N ALA A 133 8.88 -11.51 9.65
CA ALA A 133 7.52 -11.01 9.64
C ALA A 133 7.46 -9.49 9.86
N LEU A 134 8.31 -8.93 10.74
CA LEU A 134 8.44 -7.49 10.93
C LEU A 134 8.89 -6.79 9.63
N GLY A 135 9.96 -7.28 9.01
CA GLY A 135 10.43 -6.72 7.74
C GLY A 135 9.40 -6.87 6.61
N PHE A 136 8.63 -7.95 6.61
CA PHE A 136 7.57 -8.19 5.65
C PHE A 136 6.39 -7.23 5.86
N SER A 137 5.90 -7.07 7.10
CA SER A 137 4.79 -6.17 7.42
C SER A 137 5.12 -4.70 7.14
N LEU A 138 6.34 -4.25 7.48
CA LEU A 138 6.79 -2.90 7.18
C LEU A 138 6.86 -2.62 5.66
N ARG A 139 7.32 -3.58 4.86
CA ARG A 139 7.33 -3.44 3.39
C ARG A 139 5.91 -3.38 2.82
N LEU A 140 4.98 -4.17 3.34
CA LEU A 140 3.58 -4.13 2.92
C LEU A 140 2.94 -2.79 3.28
N TRP A 141 3.14 -2.34 4.51
CA TRP A 141 2.66 -1.05 4.97
C TRP A 141 3.22 0.10 4.13
N LEU A 142 4.54 0.17 3.93
CA LEU A 142 5.18 1.18 3.09
C LEU A 142 4.65 1.16 1.66
N GLY A 143 4.49 -0.03 1.08
CA GLY A 143 3.96 -0.17 -0.26
C GLY A 143 2.51 0.31 -0.39
N ALA A 144 1.64 -0.02 0.57
CA ALA A 144 0.26 0.42 0.58
C ALA A 144 0.14 1.93 0.83
N SER A 145 0.89 2.45 1.80
CA SER A 145 0.94 3.89 2.12
C SER A 145 1.44 4.71 0.95
N LEU A 146 2.51 4.29 0.29
CA LEU A 146 3.06 5.01 -0.87
C LEU A 146 2.04 5.10 -2.01
N VAL A 147 1.33 4.02 -2.32
CA VAL A 147 0.26 4.04 -3.33
C VAL A 147 -0.86 4.99 -2.92
N ALA A 148 -1.30 4.94 -1.65
CA ALA A 148 -2.34 5.83 -1.14
C ALA A 148 -1.91 7.30 -1.19
N PHE A 149 -0.64 7.61 -0.85
CA PHE A 149 -0.09 8.96 -0.95
C PHE A 149 -0.03 9.49 -2.37
N VAL A 150 0.42 8.67 -3.34
CA VAL A 150 0.45 9.07 -4.76
C VAL A 150 -0.96 9.33 -5.27
N CYS A 151 -1.90 8.44 -4.97
CA CYS A 151 -3.31 8.63 -5.35
C CYS A 151 -3.91 9.87 -4.67
N GLY A 152 -3.63 10.07 -3.37
CA GLY A 152 -4.11 11.22 -2.61
C GLY A 152 -3.57 12.55 -3.14
N ALA A 153 -2.26 12.61 -3.46
CA ALA A 153 -1.64 13.80 -4.02
C ALA A 153 -2.27 14.20 -5.37
N ILE A 154 -2.45 13.22 -6.27
CA ILE A 154 -3.08 13.48 -7.57
C ILE A 154 -4.54 13.93 -7.39
N ARG A 155 -5.29 13.29 -6.51
CA ARG A 155 -6.70 13.64 -6.24
C ARG A 155 -6.85 15.01 -5.63
N GLU A 156 -6.06 15.36 -4.61
CA GLU A 156 -6.09 16.67 -3.97
C GLU A 156 -5.67 17.76 -4.94
N LEU A 157 -4.62 17.52 -5.75
CA LEU A 157 -4.18 18.46 -6.77
C LEU A 157 -5.24 18.68 -7.85
N CYS A 158 -5.87 17.63 -8.37
CA CYS A 158 -6.90 17.72 -9.41
C CYS A 158 -8.20 18.35 -8.91
N ALA A 159 -8.56 18.14 -7.63
CA ALA A 159 -9.84 18.57 -7.08
C ALA A 159 -9.81 19.99 -6.54
N THR A 160 -8.76 20.34 -5.81
CA THR A 160 -8.66 21.62 -5.10
C THR A 160 -7.48 22.49 -5.57
N GLY A 161 -6.53 21.91 -6.32
CA GLY A 161 -5.28 22.60 -6.68
C GLY A 161 -4.34 22.81 -5.50
N SER A 162 -4.60 22.13 -4.35
CA SER A 162 -3.80 22.21 -3.13
C SER A 162 -3.06 20.89 -2.88
N LEU A 163 -1.99 20.95 -2.09
CA LEU A 163 -1.30 19.81 -1.51
C LEU A 163 -1.10 20.10 -0.01
N PHE A 164 -1.55 19.19 0.85
CA PHE A 164 -1.55 19.38 2.30
C PHE A 164 -2.29 20.65 2.75
N GLY A 165 -3.32 21.08 1.99
CA GLY A 165 -4.04 22.33 2.27
C GLY A 165 -3.37 23.60 1.76
N PHE A 166 -2.13 23.55 1.23
CA PHE A 166 -1.48 24.68 0.60
C PHE A 166 -1.88 24.77 -0.87
N THR A 167 -2.46 25.89 -1.30
CA THR A 167 -2.83 26.14 -2.70
C THR A 167 -1.59 26.30 -3.57
N ILE A 168 -1.42 25.40 -4.54
CA ILE A 168 -0.29 25.42 -5.50
C ILE A 168 -0.78 25.92 -6.86
N LEU A 169 -1.98 25.51 -7.29
CA LEU A 169 -2.59 25.91 -8.55
C LEU A 169 -3.85 26.73 -8.26
N SER A 170 -3.77 28.07 -8.36
CA SER A 170 -4.94 28.92 -8.14
C SER A 170 -5.91 28.94 -9.32
N ASP A 171 -5.43 28.80 -10.55
CA ASP A 171 -6.20 29.00 -11.79
C ASP A 171 -6.47 27.73 -12.62
N ALA A 172 -6.17 26.55 -12.05
CA ALA A 172 -6.42 25.29 -12.75
C ALA A 172 -7.92 24.90 -12.72
N PRO A 173 -8.46 24.30 -13.80
CA PRO A 173 -9.83 23.79 -13.80
C PRO A 173 -9.95 22.70 -12.70
N ARG A 174 -10.85 22.93 -11.76
CA ARG A 174 -11.11 22.00 -10.66
C ARG A 174 -12.00 20.87 -11.12
N LEU A 175 -11.61 19.64 -10.82
CA LEU A 175 -12.37 18.42 -11.10
C LEU A 175 -12.96 17.85 -9.80
N PRO A 176 -14.15 18.27 -9.36
CA PRO A 176 -14.76 17.79 -8.11
C PRO A 176 -14.96 16.27 -8.08
N VAL A 177 -15.14 15.65 -9.26
CA VAL A 177 -15.25 14.19 -9.41
C VAL A 177 -14.02 13.45 -8.87
N ALA A 178 -12.83 14.05 -8.89
CA ALA A 178 -11.63 13.45 -8.35
C ALA A 178 -11.70 13.22 -6.83
N GLN A 179 -12.48 14.02 -6.09
CA GLN A 179 -12.70 13.83 -4.64
C GLN A 179 -13.67 12.68 -4.33
N MET A 180 -14.54 12.35 -5.26
CA MET A 180 -15.48 11.24 -5.07
C MET A 180 -14.73 9.90 -5.04
N ALA A 181 -15.28 8.91 -4.32
CA ALA A 181 -14.69 7.57 -4.26
C ALA A 181 -14.53 6.95 -5.65
N MET A 182 -15.48 7.19 -6.56
CA MET A 182 -15.41 6.72 -7.95
C MET A 182 -14.16 7.22 -8.68
N GLY A 183 -13.85 8.52 -8.57
CA GLY A 183 -12.62 9.09 -9.15
C GLY A 183 -11.36 8.44 -8.59
N GLY A 184 -11.34 8.11 -7.30
CA GLY A 184 -10.23 7.41 -6.67
C GLY A 184 -10.02 5.99 -7.19
N PHE A 185 -11.10 5.22 -7.43
CA PHE A 185 -10.99 3.87 -8.01
C PHE A 185 -10.48 3.91 -9.46
N ILE A 186 -10.97 4.85 -10.27
CA ILE A 186 -10.51 5.04 -11.64
C ILE A 186 -9.03 5.39 -11.67
N LEU A 187 -8.60 6.34 -10.83
CA LEU A 187 -7.21 6.75 -10.73
C LEU A 187 -6.30 5.61 -10.28
N LEU A 188 -6.73 4.83 -9.29
CA LEU A 188 -5.99 3.66 -8.84
C LEU A 188 -5.85 2.59 -9.93
N ALA A 189 -6.91 2.38 -10.74
CA ALA A 189 -6.87 1.46 -11.88
C ALA A 189 -5.86 1.90 -12.93
N PHE A 190 -5.84 3.19 -13.29
CA PHE A 190 -4.83 3.76 -14.19
C PHE A 190 -3.41 3.63 -13.61
N PHE A 191 -3.24 3.91 -12.33
CA PHE A 191 -1.95 3.79 -11.66
C PHE A 191 -1.45 2.33 -11.64
N ALA A 192 -2.34 1.37 -11.37
CA ALA A 192 -2.02 -0.06 -11.42
C ALA A 192 -1.65 -0.52 -12.84
N ALA A 193 -2.38 -0.06 -13.87
CA ALA A 193 -2.07 -0.34 -15.26
C ALA A 193 -0.71 0.26 -15.67
N PHE A 194 -0.45 1.50 -15.27
CA PHE A 194 0.82 2.19 -15.52
C PHE A 194 2.01 1.46 -14.89
N CYS A 195 1.92 1.10 -13.61
CA CYS A 195 2.95 0.32 -12.93
C CYS A 195 3.20 -1.04 -13.60
N ARG A 196 2.13 -1.71 -14.05
CA ARG A 196 2.23 -2.99 -14.77
C ARG A 196 2.90 -2.83 -16.13
N THR A 197 2.58 -1.76 -16.86
CA THR A 197 3.17 -1.46 -18.18
C THR A 197 4.65 -1.13 -18.04
N ILE A 198 5.03 -0.27 -17.10
CA ILE A 198 6.44 0.05 -16.84
C ILE A 198 7.21 -1.22 -16.49
N HIS A 199 6.65 -2.06 -15.65
CA HIS A 199 7.31 -3.31 -15.27
C HIS A 199 7.53 -4.25 -16.47
N ARG A 200 6.53 -4.40 -17.35
CA ARG A 200 6.66 -5.17 -18.60
C ARG A 200 7.73 -4.58 -19.50
N LEU A 201 7.74 -3.25 -19.66
CA LEU A 201 8.73 -2.54 -20.49
C LEU A 201 10.16 -2.79 -19.98
N ILE A 202 10.38 -2.67 -18.67
CA ILE A 202 11.69 -2.92 -18.06
C ILE A 202 12.14 -4.38 -18.29
N LEU A 203 11.24 -5.35 -18.15
CA LEU A 203 11.55 -6.75 -18.42
C LEU A 203 11.89 -6.99 -19.90
N THR A 204 11.12 -6.41 -20.83
CA THR A 204 11.36 -6.54 -22.26
C THR A 204 12.69 -5.92 -22.65
N LEU A 205 13.02 -4.73 -22.13
CA LEU A 205 14.30 -4.07 -22.36
C LEU A 205 15.46 -4.87 -21.78
N ALA A 206 15.31 -5.44 -20.61
CA ALA A 206 16.33 -6.29 -19.99
C ALA A 206 16.58 -7.57 -20.80
N MET A 207 15.51 -8.20 -21.32
CA MET A 207 15.63 -9.38 -22.20
C MET A 207 16.25 -9.03 -23.54
N LYS A 208 15.87 -7.89 -24.15
CA LYS A 208 16.43 -7.44 -25.44
C LYS A 208 17.91 -7.06 -25.32
N ALA A 209 18.35 -6.59 -24.16
CA ALA A 209 19.76 -6.29 -23.90
C ALA A 209 20.60 -7.56 -23.70
N ASP A 210 19.98 -8.70 -23.39
CA ASP A 210 20.64 -10.00 -23.22
C ASP A 210 20.66 -10.86 -24.52
N THR A 211 19.92 -10.46 -25.56
CA THR A 211 19.96 -11.15 -26.88
C THR A 211 21.28 -10.77 -27.58
N PRO A 212 22.15 -11.72 -27.94
CA PRO A 212 23.38 -11.40 -28.65
C PRO A 212 23.03 -10.85 -30.03
N LYS A 213 23.58 -9.69 -30.39
CA LYS A 213 23.68 -9.22 -31.76
C LYS A 213 24.68 -10.16 -32.48
N GLY A 214 24.18 -11.23 -33.04
CA GLY A 214 25.00 -12.19 -33.74
C GLY A 214 24.10 -13.16 -34.51
N GLY A 215 23.75 -12.80 -35.72
CA GLY A 215 22.99 -13.65 -36.63
C GLY A 215 22.54 -12.95 -37.90
N GLU A 216 23.30 -11.95 -38.38
CA GLU A 216 23.21 -11.50 -39.74
C GLU A 216 24.63 -11.47 -40.32
N GLU A 217 25.13 -12.66 -40.63
CA GLU A 217 26.21 -12.91 -41.60
C GLU A 217 26.18 -14.40 -41.92
N GLN A 218 25.36 -14.78 -42.91
CA GLN A 218 25.68 -15.78 -43.93
C GLN A 218 24.54 -15.81 -44.96
#